data_8e51808943ae2247c60d1013541f40cb
#
_entry.id   8e51808943ae2247c60d1013541f40cb
#
_cell.length_a   1.000
_cell.length_b   1.000
_cell.length_c   1.000
_cell.angle_alpha   90.00
_cell.angle_beta   90.00
_cell.angle_gamma   90.00
#
_symmetry.space_group_name_H-M   'P 1'
#
loop_
_entity.id
_entity.type
_entity.pdbx_description
1 polymer ?
#
loop_
_entity_poly.entity_id
_entity_poly.type
_entity_poly.pdbx_seq_one_letter_code
_entity_poly.pdbx_strand_id
1 'polypeptide(L)'
;MERLRQHLFEGIRSQTLQTIGAEIETQFVGHDGRAISTATSQSMLGYLTEIGWKVEARKGRLITTLADEMGNRFFYELGRHNIELATRPTDIEHVTETARHCLRQLYAAGKKCAARPLFAPIYDRAEDLLVIPDERDAVWLEVDGREALAPLARTSSVQFTFSVHPRDAIKLLNRLGSQTGAFLVDFPQDKLWRTYIRESRAGYREDRYGGHASFETQDDYVRALSVHDVVLGPKLVPLDTVSTLDVRLYLRSIWWHFRLKRYGDDLCIEVRPMPRREDEAIEQQLAQVLDIVER
;
A
#
# COMPACT_ATOMS: atom_id res chain seq x y z
N MET A 1 -22.74 1.12 -8.91
CA MET A 1 -22.91 1.07 -7.44
C MET A 1 -23.13 -0.35 -6.94
N GLU A 2 -24.11 -1.07 -7.46
CA GLU A 2 -24.46 -2.43 -6.99
C GLU A 2 -23.25 -3.39 -6.98
N ARG A 3 -22.44 -3.44 -8.04
CA ARG A 3 -21.23 -4.27 -8.11
C ARG A 3 -20.20 -3.95 -7.01
N LEU A 4 -20.04 -2.67 -6.65
CA LEU A 4 -19.15 -2.26 -5.56
C LEU A 4 -19.68 -2.73 -4.21
N ARG A 5 -20.99 -2.58 -4.00
CA ARG A 5 -21.67 -3.03 -2.79
C ARG A 5 -21.54 -4.56 -2.62
N GLN A 6 -21.86 -5.30 -3.67
CA GLN A 6 -21.71 -6.76 -3.69
C GLN A 6 -20.28 -7.18 -3.42
N HIS A 7 -19.31 -6.55 -4.11
CA HIS A 7 -17.91 -6.88 -3.91
C HIS A 7 -17.46 -6.62 -2.46
N LEU A 8 -17.88 -5.52 -1.84
CA LEU A 8 -17.39 -5.16 -0.51
C LEU A 8 -18.13 -5.86 0.63
N PHE A 9 -19.43 -6.12 0.49
CA PHE A 9 -20.25 -6.48 1.64
C PHE A 9 -20.99 -7.83 1.55
N GLU A 10 -21.11 -8.43 0.36
CA GLU A 10 -21.81 -9.71 0.25
C GLU A 10 -20.91 -10.91 0.48
N GLY A 11 -21.41 -11.91 1.23
CA GLY A 11 -20.69 -13.14 1.51
C GLY A 11 -19.50 -12.98 2.47
N ILE A 12 -19.44 -11.88 3.22
CA ILE A 12 -18.37 -11.61 4.19
C ILE A 12 -18.58 -12.45 5.46
N ARG A 13 -17.48 -13.02 5.98
CA ARG A 13 -17.45 -13.86 7.18
C ARG A 13 -16.49 -13.36 8.27
N SER A 14 -15.70 -12.33 7.99
CA SER A 14 -14.71 -11.78 8.93
C SER A 14 -15.34 -11.25 10.20
N GLN A 15 -14.58 -11.34 11.29
CA GLN A 15 -14.85 -10.66 12.55
C GLN A 15 -13.89 -9.48 12.73
N THR A 16 -14.28 -8.50 13.54
CA THR A 16 -13.45 -7.33 13.80
C THR A 16 -12.21 -7.74 14.60
N LEU A 17 -11.02 -7.32 14.12
CA LEU A 17 -9.71 -7.62 14.71
C LEU A 17 -9.39 -9.13 14.85
N GLN A 18 -10.03 -9.99 14.07
CA GLN A 18 -9.68 -11.41 14.05
C GLN A 18 -8.29 -11.64 13.47
N THR A 19 -7.93 -10.89 12.42
CA THR A 19 -6.61 -10.97 11.79
C THR A 19 -6.12 -9.59 11.40
N ILE A 20 -4.81 -9.43 11.35
CA ILE A 20 -4.13 -8.23 10.89
C ILE A 20 -2.93 -8.60 10.03
N GLY A 21 -2.65 -7.80 8.98
CA GLY A 21 -1.46 -7.82 8.18
C GLY A 21 -0.76 -6.46 8.20
N ALA A 22 0.54 -6.46 7.93
CA ALA A 22 1.34 -5.26 7.76
C ALA A 22 1.95 -5.21 6.36
N GLU A 23 1.89 -4.03 5.72
CA GLU A 23 2.63 -3.70 4.51
C GLU A 23 3.71 -2.68 4.92
N ILE A 24 4.99 -3.00 4.67
CA ILE A 24 6.14 -2.20 5.14
C ILE A 24 7.08 -1.98 3.96
N GLU A 25 7.06 -0.78 3.44
CA GLU A 25 7.97 -0.36 2.40
C GLU A 25 9.33 0.00 2.99
N THR A 26 10.41 -0.46 2.39
CA THR A 26 11.77 -0.15 2.82
C THR A 26 12.63 0.24 1.63
N GLN A 27 13.15 1.45 1.68
CA GLN A 27 14.10 1.97 0.70
C GLN A 27 15.51 1.53 1.06
N PHE A 28 16.36 1.30 0.06
CA PHE A 28 17.75 0.89 0.24
C PHE A 28 18.72 1.86 -0.43
N VAL A 29 19.80 2.15 0.25
CA VAL A 29 20.89 3.02 -0.23
C VAL A 29 22.25 2.32 -0.13
N GLY A 30 23.17 2.70 -1.00
CA GLY A 30 24.57 2.32 -0.92
C GLY A 30 25.31 3.05 0.21
N HIS A 31 26.61 2.76 0.35
CA HIS A 31 27.47 3.44 1.36
C HIS A 31 27.58 4.95 1.12
N ASP A 32 27.45 5.40 -0.13
CA ASP A 32 27.45 6.82 -0.53
C ASP A 32 26.11 7.52 -0.24
N GLY A 33 25.13 6.80 0.28
CA GLY A 33 23.78 7.29 0.53
C GLY A 33 22.92 7.48 -0.73
N ARG A 34 23.38 7.02 -1.90
CA ARG A 34 22.58 7.02 -3.13
C ARG A 34 21.67 5.80 -3.17
N ALA A 35 20.52 5.95 -3.84
CA ALA A 35 19.62 4.83 -4.08
C ALA A 35 20.34 3.69 -4.80
N ILE A 36 20.12 2.45 -4.36
CA ILE A 36 20.69 1.28 -5.04
C ILE A 36 20.16 1.14 -6.48
N SER A 37 20.95 0.48 -7.31
CA SER A 37 20.54 0.19 -8.68
C SER A 37 19.50 -0.93 -8.76
N THR A 38 18.78 -1.01 -9.90
CA THR A 38 17.91 -2.16 -10.19
C THR A 38 18.68 -3.49 -10.13
N ALA A 39 19.92 -3.54 -10.60
CA ALA A 39 20.74 -4.74 -10.52
C ALA A 39 21.00 -5.14 -9.06
N THR A 40 21.29 -4.20 -8.18
CA THR A 40 21.52 -4.44 -6.76
C THR A 40 20.25 -4.95 -6.07
N SER A 41 19.10 -4.30 -6.28
CA SER A 41 17.83 -4.77 -5.69
C SER A 41 17.43 -6.15 -6.21
N GLN A 42 17.67 -6.46 -7.48
CA GLN A 42 17.44 -7.80 -8.03
C GLN A 42 18.41 -8.86 -7.45
N SER A 43 19.64 -8.48 -7.17
CA SER A 43 20.58 -9.36 -6.45
C SER A 43 20.12 -9.65 -5.02
N MET A 44 19.55 -8.64 -4.32
CA MET A 44 18.95 -8.84 -2.99
C MET A 44 17.79 -9.84 -3.05
N LEU A 45 16.88 -9.67 -4.02
CA LEU A 45 15.76 -10.61 -4.21
C LEU A 45 16.28 -12.01 -4.60
N GLY A 46 17.35 -12.11 -5.42
CA GLY A 46 18.03 -13.36 -5.72
C GLY A 46 18.56 -14.06 -4.47
N TYR A 47 19.23 -13.32 -3.57
CA TYR A 47 19.71 -13.86 -2.30
C TYR A 47 18.57 -14.39 -1.42
N LEU A 48 17.42 -13.71 -1.38
CA LEU A 48 16.26 -14.20 -0.66
C LEU A 48 15.79 -15.56 -1.20
N THR A 49 15.90 -15.81 -2.52
CA THR A 49 15.55 -17.13 -3.07
C THR A 49 16.52 -18.24 -2.62
N GLU A 50 17.78 -17.92 -2.35
CA GLU A 50 18.76 -18.88 -1.83
C GLU A 50 18.46 -19.31 -0.39
N ILE A 51 17.76 -18.49 0.38
CA ILE A 51 17.36 -18.76 1.77
C ILE A 51 15.91 -19.23 1.92
N GLY A 52 15.25 -19.62 0.81
CA GLY A 52 13.96 -20.30 0.85
C GLY A 52 12.75 -19.51 0.33
N TRP A 53 12.90 -18.22 -0.02
CA TRP A 53 11.82 -17.48 -0.67
C TRP A 53 11.62 -17.97 -2.11
N LYS A 54 10.36 -18.08 -2.53
CA LYS A 54 10.00 -18.58 -3.88
C LYS A 54 9.59 -17.42 -4.76
N VAL A 55 10.01 -17.42 -6.02
CA VAL A 55 9.57 -16.43 -7.00
C VAL A 55 8.12 -16.70 -7.35
N GLU A 56 7.22 -15.78 -6.99
CA GLU A 56 5.79 -15.84 -7.32
C GLU A 56 5.47 -15.10 -8.63
N ALA A 57 6.15 -13.97 -8.88
CA ALA A 57 5.95 -13.20 -10.11
C ALA A 57 7.24 -12.60 -10.67
N ARG A 58 7.23 -12.40 -12.00
CA ARG A 58 8.30 -11.72 -12.77
C ARG A 58 7.69 -10.80 -13.83
N LYS A 59 8.45 -9.75 -14.17
CA LYS A 59 8.24 -8.95 -15.38
C LYS A 59 9.50 -9.03 -16.24
N GLY A 60 9.43 -9.78 -17.33
CA GLY A 60 10.62 -10.13 -18.09
C GLY A 60 11.65 -10.85 -17.22
N ARG A 61 12.83 -10.22 -17.02
CA ARG A 61 13.88 -10.77 -16.15
C ARG A 61 13.79 -10.29 -14.70
N LEU A 62 12.98 -9.28 -14.41
CA LEU A 62 12.86 -8.74 -13.06
C LEU A 62 12.00 -9.66 -12.19
N ILE A 63 12.51 -10.00 -11.01
CA ILE A 63 11.71 -10.58 -9.94
C ILE A 63 10.85 -9.45 -9.38
N THR A 64 9.54 -9.61 -9.39
CA THR A 64 8.60 -8.60 -8.90
C THR A 64 7.90 -9.01 -7.63
N THR A 65 7.80 -10.32 -7.37
CA THR A 65 7.20 -10.84 -6.13
C THR A 65 7.93 -12.10 -5.68
N LEU A 66 8.28 -12.13 -4.42
CA LEU A 66 8.70 -13.34 -3.69
C LEU A 66 7.66 -13.69 -2.64
N ALA A 67 7.50 -15.00 -2.37
CA ALA A 67 6.69 -15.50 -1.26
C ALA A 67 7.46 -16.52 -0.45
N ASP A 68 7.24 -16.54 0.87
CA ASP A 68 7.68 -17.62 1.73
C ASP A 68 6.61 -18.71 1.86
N GLU A 69 6.92 -19.79 2.58
CA GLU A 69 5.99 -20.90 2.80
C GLU A 69 4.80 -20.53 3.71
N MET A 70 4.94 -19.46 4.47
CA MET A 70 3.91 -18.97 5.37
C MET A 70 2.92 -18.00 4.67
N GLY A 71 3.24 -17.54 3.45
CA GLY A 71 2.43 -16.61 2.67
C GLY A 71 2.80 -15.14 2.86
N ASN A 72 3.93 -14.84 3.54
CA ASN A 72 4.50 -13.49 3.52
C ASN A 72 5.08 -13.21 2.14
N ARG A 73 5.07 -11.94 1.71
CA ARG A 73 5.54 -11.55 0.37
C ARG A 73 6.49 -10.38 0.43
N PHE A 74 7.45 -10.38 -0.48
CA PHE A 74 8.19 -9.18 -0.85
C PHE A 74 7.76 -8.75 -2.24
N PHE A 75 7.40 -7.48 -2.36
CA PHE A 75 7.07 -6.85 -3.63
C PHE A 75 8.15 -5.86 -4.03
N TYR A 76 8.40 -5.76 -5.31
CA TYR A 76 9.23 -4.70 -5.89
C TYR A 76 8.34 -3.49 -6.17
N GLU A 77 8.61 -2.37 -5.49
CA GLU A 77 7.81 -1.17 -5.55
C GLU A 77 8.19 -0.24 -6.73
N LEU A 78 7.46 0.89 -6.89
CA LEU A 78 7.69 1.87 -7.96
C LEU A 78 9.12 2.41 -7.98
N GLY A 79 9.77 2.54 -6.83
CA GLY A 79 11.18 2.94 -6.73
C GLY A 79 12.12 1.75 -6.88
N ARG A 80 13.11 1.84 -7.80
CA ARG A 80 14.11 0.76 -8.01
C ARG A 80 14.83 0.31 -6.73
N HIS A 81 14.77 1.08 -5.69
CA HIS A 81 15.43 0.90 -4.40
C HIS A 81 14.44 0.58 -3.28
N ASN A 82 13.15 0.43 -3.59
CA ASN A 82 12.11 0.19 -2.61
C ASN A 82 11.55 -1.24 -2.73
N ILE A 83 11.53 -1.95 -1.61
CA ILE A 83 11.00 -3.30 -1.51
C ILE A 83 9.96 -3.29 -0.38
N GLU A 84 8.75 -3.69 -0.69
CA GLU A 84 7.66 -3.81 0.27
C GLU A 84 7.60 -5.23 0.83
N LEU A 85 7.51 -5.34 2.14
CA LEU A 85 7.07 -6.54 2.83
C LEU A 85 5.55 -6.46 3.03
N ALA A 86 4.81 -7.47 2.56
CA ALA A 86 3.44 -7.72 3.00
C ALA A 86 3.40 -9.00 3.83
N THR A 87 3.06 -8.90 5.10
CA THR A 87 2.88 -10.09 5.94
C THR A 87 1.58 -10.80 5.58
N ARG A 88 1.54 -12.11 5.77
CA ARG A 88 0.27 -12.83 5.81
C ARG A 88 -0.63 -12.26 6.93
N PRO A 89 -1.96 -12.33 6.80
CA PRO A 89 -2.84 -12.07 7.93
C PRO A 89 -2.54 -13.04 9.09
N THR A 90 -2.39 -12.50 10.29
CA THR A 90 -2.10 -13.25 11.51
C THR A 90 -2.81 -12.61 12.69
N ASP A 91 -2.74 -13.23 13.86
CA ASP A 91 -3.23 -12.64 15.10
C ASP A 91 -2.44 -11.37 15.43
N ILE A 92 -3.09 -10.43 16.11
CA ILE A 92 -2.52 -9.11 16.41
C ILE A 92 -1.18 -9.23 17.15
N GLU A 93 -1.06 -10.18 18.07
CA GLU A 93 0.12 -10.39 18.90
C GLU A 93 1.36 -10.84 18.09
N HIS A 94 1.16 -11.41 16.90
CA HIS A 94 2.22 -11.99 16.09
C HIS A 94 2.66 -11.14 14.89
N VAL A 95 1.89 -10.11 14.48
CA VAL A 95 2.15 -9.39 13.23
C VAL A 95 3.50 -8.65 13.26
N THR A 96 3.84 -8.02 14.37
CA THR A 96 5.10 -7.26 14.49
C THR A 96 6.32 -8.18 14.54
N GLU A 97 6.21 -9.33 15.20
CA GLU A 97 7.29 -10.33 15.22
C GLU A 97 7.49 -10.94 13.83
N THR A 98 6.40 -11.31 13.15
CA THR A 98 6.43 -11.80 11.75
C THR A 98 7.09 -10.78 10.84
N ALA A 99 6.70 -9.52 10.91
CA ALA A 99 7.28 -8.46 10.12
C ALA A 99 8.79 -8.29 10.39
N ARG A 100 9.19 -8.20 11.66
CA ARG A 100 10.61 -8.10 12.05
C ARG A 100 11.43 -9.31 11.59
N HIS A 101 10.86 -10.51 11.64
CA HIS A 101 11.54 -11.71 11.13
C HIS A 101 11.84 -11.58 9.63
N CYS A 102 10.85 -11.24 8.81
CA CYS A 102 11.04 -11.06 7.37
C CYS A 102 11.98 -9.89 7.05
N LEU A 103 11.85 -8.74 7.74
CA LEU A 103 12.73 -7.58 7.55
C LEU A 103 14.18 -7.91 7.86
N ARG A 104 14.49 -8.70 8.90
CA ARG A 104 15.86 -9.15 9.18
C ARG A 104 16.46 -9.93 7.99
N GLN A 105 15.68 -10.77 7.32
CA GLN A 105 16.14 -11.50 6.12
C GLN A 105 16.41 -10.54 4.96
N LEU A 106 15.52 -9.56 4.75
CA LEU A 106 15.69 -8.52 3.73
C LEU A 106 16.94 -7.67 3.98
N TYR A 107 17.21 -7.30 5.25
CA TYR A 107 18.41 -6.53 5.60
C TYR A 107 19.69 -7.35 5.46
N ALA A 108 19.64 -8.65 5.76
CA ALA A 108 20.76 -9.55 5.50
C ALA A 108 21.08 -9.64 4.00
N ALA A 109 20.05 -9.72 3.15
CA ALA A 109 20.20 -9.64 1.70
C ALA A 109 20.80 -8.30 1.26
N GLY A 110 20.32 -7.18 1.82
CA GLY A 110 20.90 -5.86 1.59
C GLY A 110 22.38 -5.79 1.94
N LYS A 111 22.75 -6.27 3.13
CA LYS A 111 24.15 -6.30 3.58
C LYS A 111 25.05 -7.11 2.64
N LYS A 112 24.59 -8.24 2.12
CA LYS A 112 25.30 -9.05 1.12
C LYS A 112 25.54 -8.31 -0.19
N CYS A 113 24.65 -7.39 -0.53
CA CYS A 113 24.70 -6.58 -1.77
C CYS A 113 25.24 -5.16 -1.53
N ALA A 114 25.95 -4.90 -0.41
CA ALA A 114 26.47 -3.58 -0.02
C ALA A 114 25.40 -2.48 0.02
N ALA A 115 24.17 -2.85 0.36
CA ALA A 115 23.03 -1.97 0.55
C ALA A 115 22.61 -1.95 2.03
N ARG A 116 22.11 -0.80 2.48
CA ARG A 116 21.56 -0.64 3.82
C ARG A 116 20.14 -0.06 3.75
N PRO A 117 19.25 -0.43 4.68
CA PRO A 117 17.93 0.17 4.75
C PRO A 117 18.02 1.67 5.06
N LEU A 118 17.11 2.43 4.51
CA LEU A 118 16.87 3.82 4.82
C LEU A 118 15.54 3.90 5.60
N PHE A 119 15.62 4.24 6.87
CA PHE A 119 14.47 4.41 7.75
C PHE A 119 13.94 5.83 7.66
N ALA A 120 13.39 6.18 6.53
CA ALA A 120 12.85 7.51 6.25
C ALA A 120 11.61 7.40 5.35
N PRO A 121 10.61 8.26 5.57
CA PRO A 121 9.38 8.26 4.77
C PRO A 121 9.59 8.78 3.34
N ILE A 122 10.65 9.56 3.11
CA ILE A 122 10.97 10.13 1.80
C ILE A 122 12.46 10.04 1.57
N TYR A 123 12.86 9.53 0.41
CA TYR A 123 14.23 9.66 -0.10
C TYR A 123 14.44 11.08 -0.63
N ASP A 124 15.42 11.81 -0.10
CA ASP A 124 15.59 13.26 -0.28
C ASP A 124 16.40 13.68 -1.51
N ARG A 125 17.07 12.72 -2.19
CA ARG A 125 17.91 13.05 -3.36
C ARG A 125 17.13 12.98 -4.66
N ALA A 126 17.48 13.86 -5.59
CA ALA A 126 16.93 13.89 -6.94
C ALA A 126 17.66 12.86 -7.82
N GLU A 127 17.05 11.68 -7.96
CA GLU A 127 17.52 10.59 -8.82
C GLU A 127 16.35 10.03 -9.63
N ASP A 128 16.65 9.44 -10.78
CA ASP A 128 15.65 8.67 -11.53
C ASP A 128 15.45 7.31 -10.88
N LEU A 129 14.40 7.20 -10.09
CA LEU A 129 14.11 6.03 -9.29
C LEU A 129 13.02 5.14 -9.87
N LEU A 130 12.19 5.71 -10.77
CA LEU A 130 10.95 5.07 -11.18
C LEU A 130 11.22 3.82 -12.02
N VAL A 131 10.75 2.70 -11.52
CA VAL A 131 10.64 1.41 -12.21
C VAL A 131 9.19 0.97 -12.13
N ILE A 132 8.63 0.48 -13.22
CA ILE A 132 7.27 -0.06 -13.22
C ILE A 132 7.36 -1.57 -13.00
N PRO A 133 7.02 -2.08 -11.80
CA PRO A 133 7.31 -3.47 -11.42
C PRO A 133 6.32 -4.48 -12.02
N ASP A 134 5.10 -4.07 -12.32
CA ASP A 134 4.11 -4.96 -12.92
C ASP A 134 3.32 -4.27 -14.05
N GLU A 135 2.60 -5.07 -14.86
CA GLU A 135 1.86 -4.55 -16.01
C GLU A 135 0.68 -3.68 -15.61
N ARG A 136 0.07 -3.92 -14.46
CA ARG A 136 -1.03 -3.09 -13.95
C ARG A 136 -0.55 -1.70 -13.56
N ASP A 137 0.67 -1.60 -13.04
CA ASP A 137 1.26 -0.31 -12.70
C ASP A 137 1.67 0.49 -13.95
N ALA A 138 1.88 -0.18 -15.09
CA ALA A 138 2.09 0.47 -16.38
C ALA A 138 0.89 1.34 -16.81
N VAL A 139 -0.33 0.98 -16.40
CA VAL A 139 -1.53 1.79 -16.64
C VAL A 139 -1.37 3.19 -16.05
N TRP A 140 -0.79 3.31 -14.85
CA TRP A 140 -0.54 4.61 -14.22
C TRP A 140 0.45 5.43 -15.01
N LEU A 141 1.47 4.81 -15.60
CA LEU A 141 2.42 5.52 -16.47
C LEU A 141 1.73 6.10 -17.70
N GLU A 142 0.80 5.37 -18.29
CA GLU A 142 0.02 5.82 -19.44
C GLU A 142 -0.96 6.94 -19.08
N VAL A 143 -1.64 6.82 -17.95
CA VAL A 143 -2.65 7.76 -17.48
C VAL A 143 -2.02 9.07 -16.99
N ASP A 144 -1.01 8.96 -16.12
CA ASP A 144 -0.45 10.10 -15.37
C ASP A 144 0.83 10.65 -15.98
N GLY A 145 1.59 9.79 -16.63
CA GLY A 145 2.92 10.11 -17.13
C GLY A 145 4.03 9.92 -16.09
N ARG A 146 5.25 9.76 -16.58
CA ARG A 146 6.44 9.50 -15.78
C ARG A 146 6.72 10.62 -14.76
N GLU A 147 6.55 11.86 -15.17
CA GLU A 147 6.87 13.04 -14.34
C GLU A 147 6.00 13.12 -13.10
N ALA A 148 4.70 12.81 -13.24
CA ALA A 148 3.77 12.81 -12.12
C ALA A 148 4.04 11.66 -11.14
N LEU A 149 4.44 10.48 -11.63
CA LEU A 149 4.71 9.30 -10.81
C LEU A 149 6.10 9.32 -10.14
N ALA A 150 7.10 9.95 -10.75
CA ALA A 150 8.48 9.91 -10.27
C ALA A 150 8.64 10.38 -8.80
N PRO A 151 7.93 11.42 -8.30
CA PRO A 151 7.98 11.79 -6.89
C PRO A 151 7.50 10.71 -5.94
N LEU A 152 6.52 9.87 -6.35
CA LEU A 152 5.97 8.80 -5.52
C LEU A 152 6.96 7.63 -5.37
N ALA A 153 7.85 7.41 -6.35
CA ALA A 153 8.91 6.42 -6.24
C ALA A 153 9.94 6.72 -5.13
N ARG A 154 9.84 7.89 -4.49
CA ARG A 154 10.69 8.33 -3.36
C ARG A 154 10.06 8.07 -1.99
N THR A 155 8.82 7.62 -1.93
CA THR A 155 8.09 7.45 -0.69
C THR A 155 8.20 6.04 -0.14
N SER A 156 8.12 5.91 1.18
CA SER A 156 7.93 4.63 1.86
C SER A 156 7.06 4.80 3.10
N SER A 157 6.19 3.84 3.33
CA SER A 157 5.18 3.87 4.38
C SER A 157 5.10 2.55 5.13
N VAL A 158 4.38 2.58 6.25
CA VAL A 158 3.88 1.41 6.96
C VAL A 158 2.36 1.45 6.86
N GLN A 159 1.74 0.33 6.56
CA GLN A 159 0.30 0.21 6.45
C GLN A 159 -0.15 -1.02 7.24
N PHE A 160 -1.28 -0.92 7.92
CA PHE A 160 -1.90 -2.07 8.57
C PHE A 160 -3.27 -2.34 7.96
N THR A 161 -3.55 -3.61 7.74
CA THR A 161 -4.84 -4.06 7.22
C THR A 161 -5.42 -5.07 8.21
N PHE A 162 -6.51 -4.73 8.88
CA PHE A 162 -7.17 -5.61 9.85
C PHE A 162 -8.56 -6.02 9.40
N SER A 163 -8.96 -7.24 9.74
CA SER A 163 -10.29 -7.76 9.47
C SER A 163 -11.37 -6.98 10.23
N VAL A 164 -12.52 -6.78 9.61
CA VAL A 164 -13.65 -6.07 10.21
C VAL A 164 -14.97 -6.79 9.90
N HIS A 165 -15.83 -6.90 10.91
CA HIS A 165 -17.19 -7.34 10.66
C HIS A 165 -17.97 -6.23 9.91
N PRO A 166 -18.77 -6.54 8.88
CA PRO A 166 -19.47 -5.53 8.07
C PRO A 166 -20.32 -4.53 8.87
N ARG A 167 -20.86 -4.95 10.03
CA ARG A 167 -21.64 -4.07 10.90
C ARG A 167 -20.81 -2.98 11.57
N ASP A 168 -19.51 -3.23 11.78
CA ASP A 168 -18.59 -2.31 12.46
C ASP A 168 -17.84 -1.42 11.47
N ALA A 169 -17.80 -1.81 10.20
CA ALA A 169 -16.93 -1.23 9.19
C ALA A 169 -17.06 0.30 9.08
N ILE A 170 -18.27 0.81 8.96
CA ILE A 170 -18.53 2.26 8.80
C ILE A 170 -18.20 3.01 10.10
N LYS A 171 -18.58 2.48 11.26
CA LYS A 171 -18.23 3.08 12.55
C LYS A 171 -16.71 3.22 12.71
N LEU A 172 -15.95 2.17 12.40
CA LEU A 172 -14.50 2.15 12.54
C LEU A 172 -13.81 3.04 11.51
N LEU A 173 -14.28 3.06 10.26
CA LEU A 173 -13.80 4.02 9.25
C LEU A 173 -13.98 5.46 9.70
N ASN A 174 -15.16 5.82 10.21
CA ASN A 174 -15.43 7.17 10.69
C ASN A 174 -14.53 7.53 11.89
N ARG A 175 -14.31 6.58 12.79
CA ARG A 175 -13.42 6.78 13.94
C ARG A 175 -11.98 7.04 13.51
N LEU A 176 -11.45 6.21 12.60
CA LEU A 176 -10.13 6.44 12.00
C LEU A 176 -10.08 7.75 11.22
N GLY A 177 -11.11 8.04 10.43
CA GLY A 177 -11.23 9.27 9.66
C GLY A 177 -11.18 10.53 10.54
N SER A 178 -11.81 10.50 11.73
CA SER A 178 -11.76 11.60 12.70
C SER A 178 -10.35 11.86 13.25
N GLN A 179 -9.46 10.88 13.16
CA GLN A 179 -8.06 10.98 13.60
C GLN A 179 -7.07 11.30 12.46
N THR A 180 -7.57 11.58 11.26
CA THR A 180 -6.70 11.89 10.10
C THR A 180 -5.63 12.93 10.43
N GLY A 181 -5.99 14.01 11.14
CA GLY A 181 -5.04 15.05 11.52
C GLY A 181 -3.86 14.52 12.35
N ALA A 182 -4.12 13.61 13.30
CA ALA A 182 -3.09 13.02 14.14
C ALA A 182 -2.12 12.14 13.32
N PHE A 183 -2.63 11.37 12.37
CA PHE A 183 -1.79 10.57 11.47
C PHE A 183 -0.92 11.44 10.55
N LEU A 184 -1.44 12.58 10.09
CA LEU A 184 -0.74 13.44 9.13
C LEU A 184 0.35 14.32 9.73
N VAL A 185 0.40 14.50 11.05
CA VAL A 185 1.46 15.29 11.72
C VAL A 185 2.86 14.84 11.29
N ASP A 186 3.06 13.54 11.19
CA ASP A 186 4.36 12.92 10.87
C ASP A 186 4.37 12.20 9.52
N PHE A 187 3.43 12.50 8.62
CA PHE A 187 3.31 11.87 7.31
C PHE A 187 3.63 12.82 6.15
N PRO A 188 4.92 13.15 5.93
CA PRO A 188 5.33 14.13 4.92
C PRO A 188 5.00 13.70 3.49
N GLN A 189 4.78 12.41 3.22
CA GLN A 189 4.35 11.88 1.93
C GLN A 189 3.00 12.44 1.49
N ASP A 190 2.14 12.88 2.42
CA ASP A 190 0.82 13.47 2.11
C ASP A 190 0.93 14.61 1.09
N LYS A 191 1.96 15.46 1.24
CA LYS A 191 2.20 16.57 0.31
C LYS A 191 2.50 16.08 -1.11
N LEU A 192 3.30 15.02 -1.26
CA LEU A 192 3.66 14.47 -2.57
C LEU A 192 2.43 13.83 -3.24
N TRP A 193 1.64 13.08 -2.48
CA TRP A 193 0.41 12.49 -2.97
C TRP A 193 -0.63 13.54 -3.41
N ARG A 194 -0.84 14.60 -2.62
CA ARG A 194 -1.74 15.71 -3.00
C ARG A 194 -1.26 16.43 -4.24
N THR A 195 0.05 16.63 -4.37
CA THR A 195 0.66 17.20 -5.56
C THR A 195 0.42 16.30 -6.78
N TYR A 196 0.64 14.99 -6.64
CA TYR A 196 0.36 14.02 -7.69
C TYR A 196 -1.11 14.07 -8.15
N ILE A 197 -2.07 14.03 -7.24
CA ILE A 197 -3.50 14.09 -7.59
C ILE A 197 -3.83 15.36 -8.36
N ARG A 198 -3.32 16.50 -7.92
CA ARG A 198 -3.63 17.81 -8.51
C ARG A 198 -2.91 18.03 -9.85
N GLU A 199 -1.68 17.55 -9.99
CA GLU A 199 -0.82 17.82 -11.14
C GLU A 199 -0.80 16.69 -12.17
N SER A 200 -1.41 15.54 -11.86
CA SER A 200 -1.59 14.46 -12.82
C SER A 200 -2.38 14.93 -14.04
N ARG A 201 -1.88 14.61 -15.21
CA ARG A 201 -2.59 14.88 -16.47
C ARG A 201 -3.92 14.10 -16.61
N ALA A 202 -4.15 13.10 -15.75
CA ALA A 202 -5.40 12.36 -15.69
C ALA A 202 -6.59 13.24 -15.27
N GLY A 203 -6.34 14.34 -14.54
CA GLY A 203 -7.40 15.21 -14.05
C GLY A 203 -8.23 14.59 -12.92
N TYR A 204 -7.57 13.94 -11.98
CA TYR A 204 -8.22 13.32 -10.84
C TYR A 204 -9.01 14.34 -10.00
N ARG A 205 -10.13 13.88 -9.44
CA ARG A 205 -10.82 14.62 -8.37
C ARG A 205 -9.91 14.65 -7.12
N GLU A 206 -9.86 15.79 -6.44
CA GLU A 206 -9.02 15.95 -5.24
C GLU A 206 -9.38 14.97 -4.11
N ASP A 207 -10.68 14.65 -3.97
CA ASP A 207 -11.19 13.71 -2.98
C ASP A 207 -10.89 12.22 -3.29
N ARG A 208 -10.17 11.94 -4.37
CA ARG A 208 -9.65 10.61 -4.70
C ARG A 208 -8.51 10.18 -3.78
N TYR A 209 -7.87 11.13 -3.12
CA TYR A 209 -6.80 10.91 -2.16
C TYR A 209 -7.11 11.56 -0.81
N GLY A 210 -6.60 10.99 0.27
CA GLY A 210 -6.59 11.60 1.58
C GLY A 210 -7.68 11.10 2.52
N GLY A 211 -8.08 11.94 3.46
CA GLY A 211 -9.19 11.63 4.36
C GLY A 211 -10.53 11.73 3.64
N HIS A 212 -11.46 10.93 4.07
CA HIS A 212 -12.84 10.94 3.59
C HIS A 212 -13.78 11.62 4.60
N ALA A 213 -14.94 12.06 4.13
CA ALA A 213 -16.03 12.49 5.00
C ALA A 213 -16.59 11.32 5.83
N SER A 214 -17.31 11.62 6.92
CA SER A 214 -18.05 10.60 7.65
C SER A 214 -19.18 10.03 6.81
N PHE A 215 -19.42 8.74 6.97
CA PHE A 215 -20.49 8.00 6.33
C PHE A 215 -21.54 7.60 7.38
N GLU A 216 -22.82 7.65 7.04
CA GLU A 216 -23.89 7.15 7.91
C GLU A 216 -24.10 5.64 7.69
N THR A 217 -23.99 5.19 6.45
CA THR A 217 -24.29 3.82 6.04
C THR A 217 -23.22 3.26 5.09
N GLN A 218 -23.27 1.96 4.84
CA GLN A 218 -22.50 1.29 3.80
C GLN A 218 -22.82 1.86 2.40
N ASP A 219 -24.08 2.21 2.16
CA ASP A 219 -24.50 2.76 0.88
C ASP A 219 -23.94 4.18 0.67
N ASP A 220 -23.76 4.97 1.73
CA ASP A 220 -23.07 6.27 1.64
C ASP A 220 -21.59 6.09 1.28
N TYR A 221 -20.92 5.10 1.87
CA TYR A 221 -19.55 4.75 1.51
C TYR A 221 -19.45 4.35 0.03
N VAL A 222 -20.32 3.47 -0.44
CA VAL A 222 -20.37 3.05 -1.86
C VAL A 222 -20.67 4.23 -2.78
N ARG A 223 -21.57 5.11 -2.38
CA ARG A 223 -21.90 6.33 -3.14
C ARG A 223 -20.69 7.24 -3.25
N ALA A 224 -19.96 7.47 -2.16
CA ALA A 224 -18.74 8.27 -2.16
C ALA A 224 -17.63 7.66 -3.03
N LEU A 225 -17.49 6.34 -3.06
CA LEU A 225 -16.62 5.68 -4.03
C LEU A 225 -17.08 5.94 -5.47
N SER A 226 -18.38 5.85 -5.73
CA SER A 226 -18.95 5.85 -7.09
C SER A 226 -18.84 7.17 -7.85
N VAL A 227 -18.43 8.25 -7.19
CA VAL A 227 -18.24 9.56 -7.86
C VAL A 227 -16.92 9.65 -8.62
N HIS A 228 -16.02 8.70 -8.41
CA HIS A 228 -14.72 8.67 -9.09
C HIS A 228 -14.82 7.99 -10.44
N ASP A 229 -14.10 8.52 -11.41
CA ASP A 229 -13.98 7.92 -12.73
C ASP A 229 -13.17 6.61 -12.68
N VAL A 230 -13.43 5.74 -13.65
CA VAL A 230 -12.71 4.47 -13.84
C VAL A 230 -11.49 4.72 -14.71
N VAL A 231 -10.35 4.17 -14.31
CA VAL A 231 -9.17 4.09 -15.16
C VAL A 231 -9.38 2.99 -16.19
N LEU A 232 -9.50 3.36 -17.46
CA LEU A 232 -9.71 2.43 -18.57
C LEU A 232 -8.67 2.69 -19.67
N GLY A 233 -7.61 1.87 -19.70
CA GLY A 233 -6.45 2.16 -20.52
C GLY A 233 -5.87 3.53 -20.15
N PRO A 234 -5.50 4.40 -21.09
CA PRO A 234 -4.88 5.70 -20.83
C PRO A 234 -5.88 6.81 -20.46
N LYS A 235 -7.10 6.48 -20.07
CA LYS A 235 -8.18 7.46 -19.87
C LYS A 235 -8.93 7.23 -18.57
N LEU A 236 -9.49 8.33 -18.04
CA LEU A 236 -10.56 8.29 -17.04
C LEU A 236 -11.90 8.35 -17.77
N VAL A 237 -12.82 7.49 -17.36
CA VAL A 237 -14.20 7.46 -17.89
C VAL A 237 -15.19 7.38 -16.73
N PRO A 238 -16.36 8.03 -16.84
CA PRO A 238 -17.39 7.95 -15.81
C PRO A 238 -17.80 6.50 -15.51
N LEU A 239 -17.96 6.19 -14.22
CA LEU A 239 -18.26 4.83 -13.76
C LEU A 239 -19.54 4.24 -14.39
N ASP A 240 -20.54 5.07 -14.61
CA ASP A 240 -21.83 4.68 -15.20
C ASP A 240 -21.74 4.30 -16.69
N THR A 241 -20.68 4.71 -17.37
CA THR A 241 -20.43 4.39 -18.79
C THR A 241 -19.72 3.05 -18.97
N VAL A 242 -19.22 2.43 -17.89
CA VAL A 242 -18.44 1.19 -17.95
C VAL A 242 -19.33 -0.03 -17.83
N SER A 243 -19.42 -0.81 -18.90
CA SER A 243 -20.23 -2.04 -18.95
C SER A 243 -19.65 -3.16 -18.07
N THR A 244 -18.31 -3.28 -18.02
CA THR A 244 -17.61 -4.28 -17.22
C THR A 244 -16.56 -3.59 -16.36
N LEU A 245 -16.80 -3.56 -15.03
CA LEU A 245 -15.91 -2.93 -14.07
C LEU A 245 -14.95 -3.97 -13.48
N ASP A 246 -13.66 -3.74 -13.62
CA ASP A 246 -12.66 -4.36 -12.73
C ASP A 246 -12.68 -3.63 -11.38
N VAL A 247 -13.47 -4.19 -10.46
CA VAL A 247 -13.66 -3.57 -9.13
C VAL A 247 -12.35 -3.46 -8.36
N ARG A 248 -11.43 -4.41 -8.52
CA ARG A 248 -10.14 -4.39 -7.80
C ARG A 248 -9.26 -3.25 -8.30
N LEU A 249 -9.12 -3.10 -9.62
CA LEU A 249 -8.38 -1.98 -10.21
C LEU A 249 -9.03 -0.64 -9.84
N TYR A 250 -10.35 -0.57 -9.88
CA TYR A 250 -11.09 0.63 -9.50
C TYR A 250 -10.80 1.04 -8.06
N LEU A 251 -10.96 0.13 -7.10
CA LEU A 251 -10.68 0.42 -5.69
C LEU A 251 -9.20 0.74 -5.44
N ARG A 252 -8.27 0.11 -6.18
CA ARG A 252 -6.84 0.41 -6.12
C ARG A 252 -6.53 1.83 -6.60
N SER A 253 -7.38 2.41 -7.44
CA SER A 253 -7.23 3.76 -7.98
C SER A 253 -7.77 4.87 -7.06
N ILE A 254 -8.28 4.54 -5.87
CA ILE A 254 -8.77 5.48 -4.87
C ILE A 254 -7.85 5.38 -3.66
N TRP A 255 -7.11 6.45 -3.38
CA TRP A 255 -6.02 6.46 -2.40
C TRP A 255 -6.43 7.12 -1.08
N TRP A 256 -7.59 6.72 -0.53
CA TRP A 256 -7.99 7.19 0.80
C TRP A 256 -7.06 6.67 1.88
N HIS A 257 -6.84 7.46 2.92
CA HIS A 257 -6.01 7.10 4.07
C HIS A 257 -6.54 5.89 4.83
N PHE A 258 -7.84 5.76 4.90
CA PHE A 258 -8.55 4.63 5.49
C PHE A 258 -9.57 4.14 4.47
N ARG A 259 -9.51 2.88 4.11
CA ARG A 259 -10.41 2.34 3.10
C ARG A 259 -10.77 0.89 3.36
N LEU A 260 -11.93 0.47 2.86
CA LEU A 260 -12.29 -0.93 2.84
C LEU A 260 -11.55 -1.67 1.73
N LYS A 261 -11.05 -2.85 2.08
CA LYS A 261 -10.50 -3.85 1.15
C LYS A 261 -11.20 -5.18 1.36
N ARG A 262 -11.21 -6.03 0.36
CA ARG A 262 -11.72 -7.39 0.47
C ARG A 262 -10.67 -8.40 0.03
N TYR A 263 -10.46 -9.41 0.85
CA TYR A 263 -9.61 -10.57 0.58
C TYR A 263 -10.43 -11.84 0.77
N GLY A 264 -10.84 -12.48 -0.35
CA GLY A 264 -11.74 -13.64 -0.27
C GLY A 264 -13.07 -13.29 0.40
N ASP A 265 -13.35 -13.94 1.54
CA ASP A 265 -14.55 -13.71 2.36
C ASP A 265 -14.30 -12.71 3.52
N ASP A 266 -13.12 -12.11 3.57
CA ASP A 266 -12.77 -11.16 4.62
C ASP A 266 -12.89 -9.71 4.13
N LEU A 267 -13.70 -8.92 4.84
CA LEU A 267 -13.70 -7.47 4.76
C LEU A 267 -12.64 -6.93 5.71
N CYS A 268 -11.85 -6.00 5.22
CA CYS A 268 -10.76 -5.39 5.99
C CYS A 268 -10.79 -3.87 5.90
N ILE A 269 -10.24 -3.21 6.92
CA ILE A 269 -9.86 -1.80 6.87
C ILE A 269 -8.34 -1.71 6.69
N GLU A 270 -7.91 -0.96 5.69
CA GLU A 270 -6.53 -0.60 5.45
C GLU A 270 -6.27 0.80 6.02
N VAL A 271 -5.27 0.91 6.90
CA VAL A 271 -4.75 2.15 7.49
C VAL A 271 -3.41 2.46 6.84
N ARG A 272 -3.33 3.54 6.08
CA ARG A 272 -2.23 3.83 5.15
C ARG A 272 -1.27 4.95 5.60
N PRO A 273 -1.71 6.00 6.32
CA PRO A 273 -0.90 7.22 6.49
C PRO A 273 0.08 7.10 7.66
N MET A 274 0.99 6.14 7.59
CA MET A 274 2.06 6.00 8.58
C MET A 274 3.43 6.03 7.90
N PRO A 275 4.37 6.87 8.39
CA PRO A 275 5.68 7.01 7.80
C PRO A 275 6.56 5.78 8.08
N ARG A 276 7.44 5.43 7.15
CA ARG A 276 8.52 4.50 7.43
C ARG A 276 9.53 5.13 8.38
N ARG A 277 9.76 4.46 9.51
CA ARG A 277 10.74 4.77 10.54
C ARG A 277 11.51 3.50 10.89
N GLU A 278 12.37 3.53 11.90
CA GLU A 278 13.04 2.37 12.46
C GLU A 278 12.03 1.27 12.84
N ASP A 279 12.46 0.02 12.86
CA ASP A 279 11.56 -1.13 13.05
C ASP A 279 10.88 -1.14 14.41
N GLU A 280 11.47 -0.50 15.41
CA GLU A 280 10.89 -0.33 16.75
C GLU A 280 9.60 0.52 16.73
N ALA A 281 9.51 1.45 15.78
CA ALA A 281 8.33 2.30 15.63
C ALA A 281 7.10 1.55 15.10
N ILE A 282 7.29 0.40 14.43
CA ILE A 282 6.19 -0.40 13.86
C ILE A 282 5.19 -0.82 14.96
N GLU A 283 5.70 -1.21 16.12
CA GLU A 283 4.86 -1.62 17.25
C GLU A 283 4.06 -0.43 17.83
N GLN A 284 4.68 0.75 17.91
CA GLN A 284 4.01 1.96 18.36
C GLN A 284 2.92 2.41 17.35
N GLN A 285 3.20 2.28 16.05
CA GLN A 285 2.25 2.59 15.00
C GLN A 285 1.06 1.62 15.02
N LEU A 286 1.31 0.33 15.26
CA LEU A 286 0.24 -0.65 15.47
C LEU A 286 -0.60 -0.31 16.69
N ALA A 287 0.05 -0.01 17.83
CA ALA A 287 -0.65 0.35 19.06
C ALA A 287 -1.54 1.59 18.88
N GLN A 288 -1.08 2.59 18.11
CA GLN A 288 -1.91 3.76 17.75
C GLN A 288 -3.18 3.37 16.99
N VAL A 289 -3.08 2.43 16.03
CA VAL A 289 -4.25 1.95 15.29
C VAL A 289 -5.21 1.20 16.19
N LEU A 290 -4.70 0.29 17.02
CA LEU A 290 -5.52 -0.52 17.94
C LEU A 290 -6.23 0.36 18.98
N ASP A 291 -5.56 1.32 19.58
CA ASP A 291 -6.16 2.26 20.53
C ASP A 291 -7.36 3.02 19.93
N ILE A 292 -7.32 3.34 18.64
CA ILE A 292 -8.44 3.98 17.95
C ILE A 292 -9.57 2.98 17.68
N VAL A 293 -9.23 1.77 17.29
CA VAL A 293 -10.22 0.76 16.85
C VAL A 293 -10.95 0.14 18.05
N GLU A 294 -10.29 -0.07 19.18
CA GLU A 294 -10.83 -0.73 20.37
C GLU A 294 -11.71 0.21 21.24
N ARG A 295 -11.52 1.51 21.18
CA ARG A 295 -12.37 2.49 21.89
C ARG A 295 -13.81 2.44 21.41
#